data_6f36d97d13e4fe6e148720e6721f724f
#
_entry.id   6f36d97d13e4fe6e148720e6721f724f
#
_cell.length_a   1.000
_cell.length_b   1.000
_cell.length_c   1.000
_cell.angle_alpha   90.00
_cell.angle_beta   90.00
_cell.angle_gamma   90.00
#
_symmetry.space_group_name_H-M   'P 1'
#
loop_
_entity.id
_entity.type
_entity.pdbx_description
1 polymer ?
#
loop_
_entity_poly.entity_id
_entity_poly.type
_entity_poly.pdbx_seq_one_letter_code
_entity_poly.pdbx_strand_id
1 'polypeptide(L)'
;MITRHFGIPVTSPGAILRRERDLGTPLGIETAEAAQRGDLVPDKIIVGLIEDWLRLHGGQGFVFDGFPRTTPQAESLQAILTRLRTQLDRAIWLEVSEQTVADRIASRLQCQACGFTTSETSAVFAERPICPYCDGPLVRRADDDVAVLRHRLAEFNAKTQPLALFYQDLGALRRVDGNRERDAVFADISRLIEQAP
;
A
#
# COMPACT_ATOMS: atom_id res chain seq x y z
N MET A 1 9.78 4.94 -4.84
CA MET A 1 11.19 4.83 -4.38
C MET A 1 11.73 3.43 -4.64
N ILE A 2 11.13 2.37 -4.11
CA ILE A 2 11.60 0.97 -4.27
C ILE A 2 11.82 0.59 -5.75
N THR A 3 10.81 0.74 -6.61
CA THR A 3 10.93 0.40 -8.03
C THR A 3 12.08 1.15 -8.73
N ARG A 4 12.31 2.43 -8.39
CA ARG A 4 13.41 3.21 -9.00
C ARG A 4 14.78 2.78 -8.51
N HIS A 5 14.88 2.30 -7.28
CA HIS A 5 16.16 1.96 -6.65
C HIS A 5 16.55 0.51 -6.93
N PHE A 6 15.60 -0.43 -6.86
CA PHE A 6 15.86 -1.86 -6.96
C PHE A 6 15.36 -2.49 -8.27
N GLY A 7 14.60 -1.78 -9.10
CA GLY A 7 13.96 -2.36 -10.28
C GLY A 7 12.78 -3.29 -9.96
N ILE A 8 12.47 -3.53 -8.68
CA ILE A 8 11.41 -4.45 -8.25
C ILE A 8 10.05 -3.81 -8.48
N PRO A 9 9.11 -4.49 -9.15
CA PRO A 9 7.76 -3.99 -9.34
C PRO A 9 7.00 -3.89 -8.00
N VAL A 10 6.32 -2.76 -7.83
CA VAL A 10 5.50 -2.46 -6.65
C VAL A 10 4.05 -2.34 -7.07
N THR A 11 3.14 -2.99 -6.36
CA THR A 11 1.71 -2.79 -6.53
C THR A 11 0.96 -2.74 -5.21
N SER A 12 -0.26 -2.26 -5.26
CA SER A 12 -1.21 -2.32 -4.14
C SER A 12 -2.61 -2.63 -4.66
N PRO A 13 -3.44 -3.37 -3.91
CA PRO A 13 -4.84 -3.57 -4.30
C PRO A 13 -5.57 -2.26 -4.57
N GLY A 14 -5.33 -1.24 -3.73
CA GLY A 14 -5.92 0.07 -3.92
C GLY A 14 -5.49 0.78 -5.21
N ALA A 15 -4.26 0.57 -5.69
CA ALA A 15 -3.81 1.12 -6.97
C ALA A 15 -4.49 0.40 -8.14
N ILE A 16 -4.59 -0.94 -8.07
CA ILE A 16 -5.28 -1.75 -9.08
C ILE A 16 -6.76 -1.33 -9.17
N LEU A 17 -7.47 -1.31 -8.04
CA LEU A 17 -8.88 -0.95 -8.00
C LEU A 17 -9.18 0.47 -8.48
N ARG A 18 -8.31 1.44 -8.16
CA ARG A 18 -8.46 2.81 -8.71
C ARG A 18 -8.33 2.82 -10.22
N ARG A 19 -7.37 2.08 -10.78
CA ARG A 19 -7.21 1.95 -12.23
C ARG A 19 -8.44 1.32 -12.87
N GLU A 20 -8.99 0.25 -12.28
CA GLU A 20 -10.20 -0.40 -12.76
C GLU A 20 -11.41 0.56 -12.75
N ARG A 21 -11.55 1.35 -11.69
CA ARG A 21 -12.57 2.39 -11.59
C ARG A 21 -12.41 3.46 -12.68
N ASP A 22 -11.18 3.96 -12.87
CA ASP A 22 -10.89 5.03 -13.83
C ASP A 22 -11.11 4.54 -15.29
N LEU A 23 -10.97 3.24 -15.53
CA LEU A 23 -11.32 2.57 -16.80
C LEU A 23 -12.81 2.23 -16.92
N GLY A 24 -13.61 2.41 -15.87
CA GLY A 24 -15.04 2.09 -15.85
C GLY A 24 -15.35 0.61 -15.98
N THR A 25 -14.44 -0.26 -15.54
CA THR A 25 -14.68 -1.72 -15.61
C THR A 25 -15.77 -2.16 -14.62
N PRO A 26 -16.45 -3.29 -14.85
CA PRO A 26 -17.43 -3.85 -13.91
C PRO A 26 -16.85 -3.98 -12.50
N LEU A 27 -15.61 -4.45 -12.38
CA LEU A 27 -14.90 -4.58 -11.11
C LEU A 27 -14.69 -3.21 -10.42
N GLY A 28 -14.26 -2.22 -11.19
CA GLY A 28 -14.05 -0.86 -10.67
C GLY A 28 -15.35 -0.23 -10.16
N ILE A 29 -16.47 -0.45 -10.86
CA ILE A 29 -17.80 0.00 -10.45
C ILE A 29 -18.25 -0.72 -9.17
N GLU A 30 -18.18 -2.05 -9.14
CA GLU A 30 -18.59 -2.88 -7.99
C GLU A 30 -17.84 -2.51 -6.71
N THR A 31 -16.55 -2.19 -6.81
CA THR A 31 -15.68 -1.92 -5.65
C THR A 31 -15.61 -0.44 -5.25
N ALA A 32 -16.13 0.47 -6.08
CA ALA A 32 -16.03 1.92 -5.86
C ALA A 32 -16.68 2.38 -4.55
N GLU A 33 -17.88 1.88 -4.23
CA GLU A 33 -18.61 2.27 -3.02
C GLU A 33 -17.88 1.80 -1.75
N ALA A 34 -17.38 0.58 -1.73
CA ALA A 34 -16.62 0.06 -0.59
C ALA A 34 -15.35 0.92 -0.36
N ALA A 35 -14.62 1.25 -1.44
CA ALA A 35 -13.44 2.09 -1.36
C ALA A 35 -13.73 3.49 -0.82
N GLN A 36 -14.87 4.11 -1.21
CA GLN A 36 -15.30 5.42 -0.72
C GLN A 36 -15.61 5.42 0.77
N ARG A 37 -16.28 4.38 1.28
CA ARG A 37 -16.57 4.22 2.72
C ARG A 37 -15.32 3.86 3.54
N GLY A 38 -14.24 3.45 2.90
CA GLY A 38 -13.04 2.94 3.56
C GLY A 38 -13.15 1.47 4.01
N ASP A 39 -14.19 0.77 3.55
CA ASP A 39 -14.38 -0.66 3.77
C ASP A 39 -13.31 -1.48 3.04
N LEU A 40 -13.04 -2.68 3.56
CA LEU A 40 -12.24 -3.65 2.81
C LEU A 40 -13.10 -4.28 1.71
N VAL A 41 -12.56 -4.30 0.50
CA VAL A 41 -13.13 -5.07 -0.61
C VAL A 41 -13.05 -6.56 -0.27
N PRO A 42 -14.04 -7.39 -0.65
CA PRO A 42 -14.05 -8.82 -0.35
C PRO A 42 -12.74 -9.52 -0.69
N ASP A 43 -12.23 -10.35 0.22
CA ASP A 43 -10.93 -11.02 0.12
C ASP A 43 -10.77 -11.79 -1.20
N LYS A 44 -11.83 -12.47 -1.66
CA LYS A 44 -11.81 -13.22 -2.92
C LYS A 44 -11.42 -12.35 -4.12
N ILE A 45 -11.95 -11.13 -4.19
CA ILE A 45 -11.66 -10.18 -5.27
C ILE A 45 -10.18 -9.75 -5.18
N ILE A 46 -9.75 -9.34 -3.99
CA ILE A 46 -8.38 -8.86 -3.78
C ILE A 46 -7.35 -9.95 -4.07
N VAL A 47 -7.58 -11.16 -3.57
CA VAL A 47 -6.68 -12.30 -3.78
C VAL A 47 -6.58 -12.65 -5.26
N GLY A 48 -7.70 -12.63 -5.99
CA GLY A 48 -7.70 -12.87 -7.45
C GLY A 48 -6.85 -11.83 -8.19
N LEU A 49 -7.04 -10.54 -7.90
CA LEU A 49 -6.25 -9.47 -8.51
C LEU A 49 -4.74 -9.60 -8.24
N ILE A 50 -4.37 -10.00 -7.03
CA ILE A 50 -2.98 -10.21 -6.66
C ILE A 50 -2.39 -11.45 -7.34
N GLU A 51 -3.16 -12.53 -7.45
CA GLU A 51 -2.71 -13.73 -8.18
C GLU A 51 -2.45 -13.44 -9.65
N ASP A 52 -3.37 -12.73 -10.33
CA ASP A 52 -3.20 -12.33 -11.72
C ASP A 52 -1.98 -11.41 -11.90
N TRP A 53 -1.80 -10.47 -10.99
CA TRP A 53 -0.65 -9.59 -11.01
C TRP A 53 0.67 -10.35 -10.83
N LEU A 54 0.72 -11.31 -9.88
CA LEU A 54 1.89 -12.15 -9.64
C LEU A 54 2.26 -13.02 -10.85
N ARG A 55 1.28 -13.56 -11.55
CA ARG A 55 1.49 -14.34 -12.78
C ARG A 55 2.19 -13.53 -13.86
N LEU A 56 1.89 -12.23 -13.93
CA LEU A 56 2.45 -11.34 -14.95
C LEU A 56 3.81 -10.73 -14.54
N HIS A 57 4.06 -10.49 -13.25
CA HIS A 57 5.17 -9.67 -12.78
C HIS A 57 6.07 -10.36 -11.74
N GLY A 58 5.63 -11.47 -11.13
CA GLY A 58 6.30 -12.09 -9.98
C GLY A 58 7.69 -12.67 -10.26
N GLY A 59 8.04 -12.92 -11.53
CA GLY A 59 9.34 -13.51 -11.89
C GLY A 59 10.56 -12.60 -11.65
N GLN A 60 10.36 -11.33 -11.37
CA GLN A 60 11.42 -10.34 -11.09
C GLN A 60 11.45 -9.90 -9.62
N GLY A 61 10.78 -10.65 -8.74
CA GLY A 61 10.47 -10.21 -7.39
C GLY A 61 9.25 -9.30 -7.35
N PHE A 62 8.78 -8.97 -6.15
CA PHE A 62 7.59 -8.14 -5.98
C PHE A 62 7.57 -7.42 -4.63
N VAL A 63 6.87 -6.29 -4.59
CA VAL A 63 6.50 -5.60 -3.35
C VAL A 63 5.01 -5.28 -3.38
N PHE A 64 4.31 -5.70 -2.34
CA PHE A 64 2.92 -5.31 -2.10
C PHE A 64 2.85 -4.19 -1.06
N ASP A 65 2.14 -3.12 -1.40
CA ASP A 65 1.83 -2.03 -0.47
C ASP A 65 0.39 -2.19 0.05
N GLY A 66 0.25 -2.44 1.36
CA GLY A 66 -1.04 -2.62 2.01
C GLY A 66 -1.77 -3.91 1.63
N PHE A 67 -1.05 -4.99 1.36
CA PHE A 67 -1.56 -6.35 1.19
C PHE A 67 -0.55 -7.37 1.74
N PRO A 68 -1.01 -8.43 2.43
CA PRO A 68 -2.39 -8.70 2.84
C PRO A 68 -2.87 -7.77 3.98
N ARG A 69 -4.19 -7.69 4.20
CA ARG A 69 -4.82 -6.96 5.31
C ARG A 69 -5.62 -7.84 6.26
N THR A 70 -5.81 -9.10 5.92
CA THR A 70 -6.51 -10.08 6.74
C THR A 70 -5.74 -11.39 6.77
N THR A 71 -5.92 -12.20 7.82
CA THR A 71 -5.28 -13.52 7.90
C THR A 71 -5.69 -14.44 6.74
N PRO A 72 -6.96 -14.52 6.31
CA PRO A 72 -7.33 -15.30 5.12
C PRO A 72 -6.62 -14.85 3.83
N GLN A 73 -6.37 -13.53 3.66
CA GLN A 73 -5.56 -13.05 2.54
C GLN A 73 -4.11 -13.51 2.63
N ALA A 74 -3.52 -13.51 3.83
CA ALA A 74 -2.15 -13.96 4.05
C ALA A 74 -1.98 -15.46 3.77
N GLU A 75 -2.92 -16.28 4.23
CA GLU A 75 -2.96 -17.73 3.94
C GLU A 75 -3.12 -17.98 2.43
N SER A 76 -4.01 -17.24 1.78
CA SER A 76 -4.20 -17.32 0.33
C SER A 76 -2.92 -16.93 -0.42
N LEU A 77 -2.23 -15.86 0.02
CA LEU A 77 -0.95 -15.45 -0.57
C LEU A 77 0.10 -16.56 -0.44
N GLN A 78 0.23 -17.20 0.72
CA GLN A 78 1.17 -18.32 0.91
C GLN A 78 0.88 -19.47 -0.07
N ALA A 79 -0.40 -19.83 -0.24
CA ALA A 79 -0.81 -20.86 -1.19
C ALA A 79 -0.48 -20.47 -2.64
N ILE A 80 -0.69 -19.21 -3.03
CA ILE A 80 -0.34 -18.70 -4.37
C ILE A 80 1.16 -18.77 -4.59
N LEU A 81 1.96 -18.27 -3.66
CA LEU A 81 3.42 -18.26 -3.76
C LEU A 81 3.98 -19.68 -3.88
N THR A 82 3.44 -20.62 -3.10
CA THR A 82 3.81 -22.04 -3.20
C THR A 82 3.53 -22.60 -4.60
N ARG A 83 2.35 -22.33 -5.18
CA ARG A 83 2.00 -22.74 -6.55
C ARG A 83 2.92 -22.13 -7.61
N LEU A 84 3.33 -20.89 -7.40
CA LEU A 84 4.23 -20.16 -8.30
C LEU A 84 5.71 -20.47 -8.05
N ARG A 85 6.04 -21.36 -7.09
CA ARG A 85 7.41 -21.74 -6.69
C ARG A 85 8.27 -20.52 -6.32
N THR A 86 7.67 -19.59 -5.61
CA THR A 86 8.33 -18.40 -5.07
C THR A 86 7.97 -18.26 -3.59
N GLN A 87 8.55 -17.30 -2.91
CA GLN A 87 8.33 -17.08 -1.49
C GLN A 87 8.22 -15.62 -1.13
N LEU A 88 7.75 -15.34 0.08
CA LEU A 88 7.80 -14.02 0.71
C LEU A 88 9.07 -13.95 1.58
N ASP A 89 10.00 -13.08 1.23
CA ASP A 89 11.24 -12.92 1.98
C ASP A 89 11.04 -12.10 3.25
N ARG A 90 10.23 -11.04 3.18
CA ARG A 90 10.02 -10.10 4.29
C ARG A 90 8.58 -9.56 4.32
N ALA A 91 8.04 -9.46 5.51
CA ALA A 91 6.86 -8.67 5.82
C ALA A 91 7.31 -7.44 6.64
N ILE A 92 7.26 -6.26 6.05
CA ILE A 92 7.72 -5.02 6.69
C ILE A 92 6.52 -4.35 7.36
N TRP A 93 6.59 -4.23 8.68
CA TRP A 93 5.58 -3.58 9.49
C TRP A 93 6.04 -2.17 9.85
N LEU A 94 5.37 -1.16 9.29
CA LEU A 94 5.62 0.23 9.63
C LEU A 94 4.86 0.59 10.91
N GLU A 95 5.59 0.86 11.98
CA GLU A 95 5.01 1.33 13.24
C GLU A 95 4.83 2.85 13.17
N VAL A 96 3.57 3.29 13.14
CA VAL A 96 3.21 4.69 13.02
C VAL A 96 2.16 5.03 14.08
N SER A 97 2.36 6.14 14.80
CA SER A 97 1.37 6.60 15.78
C SER A 97 0.09 7.08 15.07
N GLU A 98 -1.05 6.94 15.74
CA GLU A 98 -2.34 7.43 15.20
C GLU A 98 -2.29 8.93 14.88
N GLN A 99 -1.60 9.73 15.71
CA GLN A 99 -1.42 11.15 15.47
C GLN A 99 -0.65 11.40 14.17
N THR A 100 0.47 10.71 13.97
CA THR A 100 1.26 10.84 12.72
C THR A 100 0.44 10.42 11.49
N VAL A 101 -0.39 9.38 11.60
CA VAL A 101 -1.29 8.96 10.52
C VAL A 101 -2.31 10.06 10.21
N ALA A 102 -2.94 10.64 11.25
CA ALA A 102 -3.92 11.72 11.08
C ALA A 102 -3.29 12.95 10.41
N ASP A 103 -2.13 13.39 10.89
CA ASP A 103 -1.41 14.55 10.34
C ASP A 103 -1.01 14.34 8.87
N ARG A 104 -0.53 13.15 8.54
CA ARG A 104 -0.16 12.78 7.16
C ARG A 104 -1.37 12.75 6.23
N ILE A 105 -2.51 12.25 6.68
CA ILE A 105 -3.74 12.21 5.89
C ILE A 105 -4.30 13.62 5.71
N ALA A 106 -4.32 14.44 6.77
CA ALA A 106 -4.82 15.80 6.73
C ALA A 106 -4.07 16.70 5.74
N SER A 107 -2.75 16.46 5.57
CA SER A 107 -1.89 17.24 4.66
C SER A 107 -1.65 16.59 3.30
N ARG A 108 -2.18 15.39 3.07
CA ARG A 108 -1.89 14.62 1.85
C ARG A 108 -2.49 15.21 0.60
N LEU A 109 -1.65 15.30 -0.43
CA LEU A 109 -2.03 15.63 -1.81
C LEU A 109 -1.65 14.51 -2.76
N GLN A 110 -2.46 14.28 -3.77
CA GLN A 110 -2.19 13.31 -4.83
C GLN A 110 -2.34 13.96 -6.21
N CYS A 111 -1.40 13.67 -7.09
CA CYS A 111 -1.51 14.05 -8.50
C CYS A 111 -2.61 13.24 -9.18
N GLN A 112 -3.55 13.91 -9.82
CA GLN A 112 -4.63 13.27 -10.57
C GLN A 112 -4.13 12.51 -11.80
N ALA A 113 -3.04 12.99 -12.44
CA ALA A 113 -2.55 12.41 -13.68
C ALA A 113 -1.63 11.18 -13.46
N CYS A 114 -0.66 11.26 -12.52
CA CYS A 114 0.34 10.18 -12.35
C CYS A 114 0.29 9.47 -11.00
N GLY A 115 -0.61 9.88 -10.09
CA GLY A 115 -0.76 9.26 -8.78
C GLY A 115 0.35 9.61 -7.76
N PHE A 116 1.31 10.48 -8.11
CA PHE A 116 2.33 10.95 -7.17
C PHE A 116 1.68 11.53 -5.92
N THR A 117 2.23 11.20 -4.75
CA THR A 117 1.72 11.66 -3.46
C THR A 117 2.75 12.52 -2.74
N THR A 118 2.31 13.65 -2.21
CA THR A 118 3.10 14.59 -1.39
C THR A 118 2.26 15.12 -0.23
N SER A 119 2.82 16.03 0.56
CA SER A 119 2.14 16.77 1.62
C SER A 119 2.07 18.25 1.26
N GLU A 120 1.01 18.94 1.69
CA GLU A 120 0.92 20.41 1.63
C GLU A 120 2.07 21.10 2.37
N THR A 121 2.62 20.45 3.40
CA THR A 121 3.74 20.97 4.20
C THR A 121 5.11 20.60 3.63
N SER A 122 5.17 19.90 2.52
CA SER A 122 6.45 19.51 1.91
C SER A 122 7.12 20.68 1.18
N ALA A 123 8.45 20.73 1.20
CA ALA A 123 9.23 21.70 0.43
C ALA A 123 8.88 21.66 -1.06
N VAL A 124 8.66 20.45 -1.60
CA VAL A 124 8.27 20.24 -3.01
C VAL A 124 6.98 20.99 -3.36
N PHE A 125 5.96 20.96 -2.48
CA PHE A 125 4.70 21.68 -2.72
C PHE A 125 4.86 23.18 -2.50
N ALA A 126 5.65 23.60 -1.50
CA ALA A 126 5.89 25.01 -1.22
C ALA A 126 6.62 25.72 -2.39
N GLU A 127 7.56 25.05 -3.04
CA GLU A 127 8.26 25.58 -4.19
C GLU A 127 7.40 25.61 -5.45
N ARG A 128 6.58 24.57 -5.64
CA ARG A 128 5.78 24.38 -6.84
C ARG A 128 4.49 23.60 -6.51
N PRO A 129 3.31 24.25 -6.49
CA PRO A 129 2.05 23.60 -6.11
C PRO A 129 1.45 22.71 -7.22
N ILE A 130 2.29 22.09 -8.02
CA ILE A 130 1.94 21.12 -9.07
C ILE A 130 2.85 19.91 -9.01
N CYS A 131 2.48 18.83 -9.66
CA CYS A 131 3.24 17.60 -9.63
C CYS A 131 4.64 17.78 -10.25
N PRO A 132 5.74 17.42 -9.54
CA PRO A 132 7.10 17.56 -10.05
C PRO A 132 7.46 16.58 -11.16
N TYR A 133 6.60 15.58 -11.44
CA TYR A 133 6.87 14.53 -12.42
C TYR A 133 6.09 14.67 -13.73
N CYS A 134 4.92 15.32 -13.70
CA CYS A 134 4.07 15.41 -14.88
C CYS A 134 3.28 16.73 -14.97
N ASP A 135 3.59 17.70 -14.11
CA ASP A 135 2.94 19.01 -14.03
C ASP A 135 1.42 18.98 -13.79
N GLY A 136 0.87 17.79 -13.52
CA GLY A 136 -0.56 17.61 -13.23
C GLY A 136 -0.98 18.24 -11.89
N PRO A 137 -2.28 18.50 -11.71
CA PRO A 137 -2.80 19.10 -10.49
C PRO A 137 -2.65 18.18 -9.29
N LEU A 138 -2.23 18.76 -8.15
CA LEU A 138 -2.18 18.11 -6.85
C LEU A 138 -3.47 18.41 -6.10
N VAL A 139 -4.24 17.38 -5.73
CA VAL A 139 -5.54 17.50 -5.07
C VAL A 139 -5.61 16.63 -3.83
N ARG A 140 -6.47 16.99 -2.89
CA ARG A 140 -6.84 16.11 -1.77
C ARG A 140 -7.61 14.91 -2.31
N ARG A 141 -7.39 13.74 -1.73
CA ARG A 141 -8.16 12.55 -2.09
C ARG A 141 -9.56 12.64 -1.48
N ALA A 142 -10.55 12.17 -2.21
CA ALA A 142 -11.94 12.15 -1.74
C ALA A 142 -12.16 11.24 -0.52
N ASP A 143 -11.26 10.28 -0.29
CA ASP A 143 -11.31 9.33 0.82
C ASP A 143 -10.41 9.75 2.03
N ASP A 144 -9.91 11.00 2.04
CA ASP A 144 -9.12 11.58 3.14
C ASP A 144 -10.00 12.40 4.10
N ASP A 145 -11.12 11.80 4.53
CA ASP A 145 -12.03 12.34 5.53
C ASP A 145 -11.75 11.77 6.93
N VAL A 146 -11.99 12.55 7.98
CA VAL A 146 -11.73 12.14 9.38
C VAL A 146 -12.60 10.94 9.79
N ALA A 147 -13.85 10.88 9.33
CA ALA A 147 -14.74 9.76 9.64
C ALA A 147 -14.25 8.48 8.94
N VAL A 148 -13.84 8.59 7.68
CA VAL A 148 -13.24 7.49 6.92
C VAL A 148 -11.93 7.03 7.55
N LEU A 149 -11.10 7.96 8.05
CA LEU A 149 -9.87 7.62 8.75
C LEU A 149 -10.14 6.80 10.01
N ARG A 150 -11.08 7.23 10.87
CA ARG A 150 -11.44 6.48 12.09
C ARG A 150 -11.92 5.07 11.75
N HIS A 151 -12.76 4.94 10.75
CA HIS A 151 -13.22 3.63 10.28
C HIS A 151 -12.08 2.74 9.82
N ARG A 152 -11.15 3.28 9.01
CA ARG A 152 -9.96 2.56 8.56
C ARG A 152 -9.04 2.12 9.69
N LEU A 153 -8.86 2.93 10.73
CA LEU A 153 -8.08 2.57 11.91
C LEU A 153 -8.76 1.44 12.69
N ALA A 154 -10.08 1.47 12.84
CA ALA A 154 -10.82 0.38 13.47
C ALA A 154 -10.70 -0.93 12.68
N GLU A 155 -10.86 -0.89 11.35
CA GLU A 155 -10.66 -2.03 10.46
C GLU A 155 -9.21 -2.57 10.53
N PHE A 156 -8.22 -1.68 10.56
CA PHE A 156 -6.82 -2.07 10.72
C PHE A 156 -6.58 -2.81 12.04
N ASN A 157 -7.06 -2.26 13.15
CA ASN A 157 -6.90 -2.86 14.47
C ASN A 157 -7.59 -4.22 14.57
N ALA A 158 -8.79 -4.35 13.99
CA ALA A 158 -9.57 -5.57 14.04
C ALA A 158 -9.03 -6.68 13.11
N LYS A 159 -8.61 -6.33 11.90
CA LYS A 159 -8.34 -7.31 10.82
C LYS A 159 -6.87 -7.39 10.41
N THR A 160 -6.13 -6.29 10.48
CA THR A 160 -4.74 -6.23 9.98
C THR A 160 -3.72 -6.42 11.10
N GLN A 161 -3.97 -5.90 12.29
CA GLN A 161 -3.04 -6.04 13.42
C GLN A 161 -2.69 -7.51 13.74
N PRO A 162 -3.62 -8.50 13.66
CA PRO A 162 -3.28 -9.91 13.86
C PRO A 162 -2.21 -10.46 12.91
N LEU A 163 -2.02 -9.85 11.73
CA LEU A 163 -0.98 -10.26 10.78
C LEU A 163 0.44 -10.10 11.31
N ALA A 164 0.66 -9.23 12.30
CA ALA A 164 1.97 -9.10 12.91
C ALA A 164 2.41 -10.42 13.57
N LEU A 165 1.51 -11.10 14.28
CA LEU A 165 1.78 -12.42 14.85
C LEU A 165 1.96 -13.49 13.76
N PHE A 166 1.07 -13.50 12.76
CA PHE A 166 1.16 -14.44 11.63
C PHE A 166 2.54 -14.40 10.95
N TYR A 167 3.05 -13.22 10.62
CA TYR A 167 4.36 -13.09 9.97
C TYR A 167 5.54 -13.23 10.95
N GLN A 168 5.32 -12.96 12.23
CA GLN A 168 6.32 -13.25 13.27
C GLN A 168 6.55 -14.77 13.42
N ASP A 169 5.48 -15.55 13.43
CA ASP A 169 5.55 -17.02 13.52
C ASP A 169 6.22 -17.63 12.29
N LEU A 170 6.07 -17.00 11.12
CA LEU A 170 6.78 -17.35 9.89
C LEU A 170 8.25 -16.87 9.87
N GLY A 171 8.71 -16.12 10.88
CA GLY A 171 10.06 -15.54 10.90
C GLY A 171 10.30 -14.43 9.88
N ALA A 172 9.25 -14.01 9.13
CA ALA A 172 9.33 -13.04 8.06
C ALA A 172 9.16 -11.59 8.52
N LEU A 173 8.57 -11.32 9.69
CA LEU A 173 8.25 -9.98 10.17
C LEU A 173 9.51 -9.14 10.42
N ARG A 174 9.51 -7.92 9.92
CA ARG A 174 10.49 -6.88 10.25
C ARG A 174 9.76 -5.59 10.59
N ARG A 175 10.09 -4.97 11.73
CA ARG A 175 9.48 -3.74 12.23
C ARG A 175 10.35 -2.54 11.87
N VAL A 176 9.73 -1.47 11.40
CA VAL A 176 10.40 -0.20 11.04
C VAL A 176 9.60 0.95 11.64
N ASP A 177 10.29 1.86 12.33
CA ASP A 177 9.68 3.08 12.84
C ASP A 177 9.31 4.02 11.68
N GLY A 178 8.02 4.04 11.38
CA GLY A 178 7.43 4.86 10.32
C GLY A 178 7.10 6.29 10.73
N ASN A 179 7.34 6.71 11.99
CA ASN A 179 7.11 8.10 12.40
C ASN A 179 8.19 9.06 11.88
N ARG A 180 9.34 8.53 11.51
CA ARG A 180 10.48 9.30 11.01
C ARG A 180 10.24 9.85 9.61
N GLU A 181 11.15 10.71 9.19
CA GLU A 181 11.18 11.26 7.83
C GLU A 181 11.25 10.16 6.77
N ARG A 182 10.59 10.41 5.64
CA ARG A 182 10.41 9.44 4.56
C ARG A 182 11.73 8.80 4.08
N ASP A 183 12.79 9.60 3.95
CA ASP A 183 14.06 9.11 3.43
C ASP A 183 14.80 8.22 4.45
N ALA A 184 14.65 8.50 5.75
CA ALA A 184 15.17 7.64 6.81
C ALA A 184 14.42 6.29 6.86
N VAL A 185 13.10 6.31 6.75
CA VAL A 185 12.28 5.08 6.65
C VAL A 185 12.66 4.28 5.41
N PHE A 186 12.85 4.96 4.27
CA PHE A 186 13.26 4.30 3.03
C PHE A 186 14.64 3.66 3.14
N ALA A 187 15.61 4.29 3.82
CA ALA A 187 16.93 3.71 4.05
C ALA A 187 16.86 2.42 4.88
N ASP A 188 15.99 2.36 5.90
CA ASP A 188 15.79 1.14 6.69
C ASP A 188 15.14 0.02 5.87
N ILE A 189 14.12 0.35 5.08
CA ILE A 189 13.47 -0.61 4.18
C ILE A 189 14.47 -1.13 3.15
N SER A 190 15.31 -0.25 2.57
CA SER A 190 16.33 -0.64 1.60
C SER A 190 17.30 -1.66 2.17
N ARG A 191 17.82 -1.42 3.38
CA ARG A 191 18.68 -2.40 4.06
C ARG A 191 18.01 -3.76 4.28
N LEU A 192 16.71 -3.76 4.61
CA LEU A 192 15.96 -5.02 4.77
C LEU A 192 15.76 -5.76 3.46
N ILE A 193 15.59 -5.05 2.35
CA ILE A 193 15.49 -5.64 1.00
C ILE A 193 16.84 -6.22 0.57
N GLU A 194 17.94 -5.48 0.76
CA GLU A 194 19.30 -5.93 0.43
C GLU A 194 19.76 -7.15 1.22
N GLN A 195 19.24 -7.34 2.42
CA GLN A 195 19.50 -8.49 3.31
C GLN A 195 18.50 -9.64 3.10
N ALA A 196 17.59 -9.53 2.14
CA ALA A 196 16.71 -10.64 1.79
C ALA A 196 17.54 -11.76 1.12
N PRO A 197 17.18 -13.05 1.34
CA PRO A 197 17.93 -14.18 0.81
C PRO A 197 17.91 -14.25 -0.73
#